data_f2d49e7df30c7d2014ee601712de7bf7
#
_entry.id   f2d49e7df30c7d2014ee601712de7bf7
#
_cell.length_a   1.000
_cell.length_b   1.000
_cell.length_c   1.000
_cell.angle_alpha   90.00
_cell.angle_beta   90.00
_cell.angle_gamma   90.00
#
_symmetry.space_group_name_H-M   'P 1'
#
loop_
_entity.id
_entity.type
_entity.pdbx_description
1 polymer ?
#
loop_
_entity_poly.entity_id
_entity_poly.type
_entity_poly.pdbx_seq_one_letter_code
_entity_poly.pdbx_strand_id
1 'polypeptide(L)'
;PVMEAETIRAGLKSHDKALYIKSGWIRDPYISVGPEKKYYYLTGTQPREGDPREVKNPYNIGLGDKSIVGHQVRLWRSSDLIQWESLGPIFSVDDTMKAKSGKKIAKRLIWAPEVHWLADKGCWAMVHCPKRHSSLALTTGAELRGPWTHPMAGNMGQRHDPSIFTDDDGKRYLLWDNTFIAPLNDSLTSYTAEPVRIDPAGSRPGPDGKPISHIGHEGATMIKVGGKYVHLGTAWSTDQGRKGSYNLYYCVADTITGPYGPRKFAGRFLGHGTPFIDMNGEWWCTAFFNGNVPPESRDGIVSRNIGDNARTINEQGVTIVPLDVRVLDDGEVYIRAKDPAYANPGPDEVQQFGQKKR
;
A
#
# COMPACT_ATOMS: atom_id res chain seq x y z
N PRO A 1 -9.94 -1.01 20.45
CA PRO A 1 -10.33 -2.42 20.54
C PRO A 1 -10.59 -3.01 19.17
N VAL A 2 -10.15 -4.24 18.95
CA VAL A 2 -10.46 -5.00 17.75
C VAL A 2 -11.97 -5.27 17.74
N MET A 3 -12.59 -5.22 16.57
CA MET A 3 -13.99 -5.65 16.42
C MET A 3 -14.16 -7.11 16.88
N GLU A 4 -15.33 -7.43 17.40
CA GLU A 4 -15.68 -8.80 17.73
C GLU A 4 -15.60 -9.71 16.49
N ALA A 5 -15.11 -10.94 16.68
CA ALA A 5 -14.89 -11.90 15.59
C ALA A 5 -16.17 -12.13 14.75
N GLU A 6 -17.32 -12.23 15.38
CA GLU A 6 -18.60 -12.41 14.70
C GLU A 6 -18.98 -11.20 13.84
N THR A 7 -18.66 -9.98 14.31
CA THR A 7 -18.88 -8.75 13.55
C THR A 7 -18.00 -8.73 12.30
N ILE A 8 -16.73 -9.12 12.44
CA ILE A 8 -15.82 -9.21 11.29
C ILE A 8 -16.32 -10.28 10.31
N ARG A 9 -16.70 -11.45 10.79
CA ARG A 9 -17.19 -12.55 9.95
C ARG A 9 -18.43 -12.13 9.16
N ALA A 10 -19.39 -11.51 9.81
CA ALA A 10 -20.59 -10.96 9.16
C ALA A 10 -20.24 -9.88 8.13
N GLY A 11 -19.31 -9.00 8.46
CA GLY A 11 -18.85 -7.93 7.58
C GLY A 11 -18.08 -8.43 6.36
N LEU A 12 -17.28 -9.48 6.50
CA LEU A 12 -16.61 -10.15 5.37
C LEU A 12 -17.63 -10.70 4.37
N LYS A 13 -18.73 -11.24 4.88
CA LYS A 13 -19.82 -11.77 4.04
C LYS A 13 -20.65 -10.66 3.38
N SER A 14 -20.99 -9.61 4.12
CA SER A 14 -21.83 -8.50 3.61
C SER A 14 -21.07 -7.58 2.66
N HIS A 15 -19.77 -7.45 2.81
CA HIS A 15 -18.89 -6.65 1.96
C HIS A 15 -19.42 -5.21 1.74
N ASP A 16 -19.76 -4.52 2.84
CA ASP A 16 -20.37 -3.18 2.78
C ASP A 16 -19.70 -2.15 3.70
N LYS A 17 -19.07 -2.58 4.79
CA LYS A 17 -18.45 -1.71 5.79
C LYS A 17 -16.97 -2.03 6.00
N ALA A 18 -16.21 -1.02 6.41
CA ALA A 18 -14.84 -1.19 6.85
C ALA A 18 -14.77 -2.06 8.11
N LEU A 19 -13.76 -2.91 8.17
CA LEU A 19 -13.53 -3.88 9.26
C LEU A 19 -12.17 -3.64 9.88
N TYR A 20 -12.14 -3.38 11.19
CA TYR A 20 -10.90 -3.30 11.95
C TYR A 20 -10.47 -4.71 12.37
N ILE A 21 -9.58 -5.30 11.59
CA ILE A 21 -9.28 -6.74 11.69
C ILE A 21 -8.09 -7.07 12.60
N LYS A 22 -7.21 -6.10 12.88
CA LYS A 22 -6.02 -6.36 13.70
C LYS A 22 -5.59 -5.11 14.43
N SER A 23 -5.43 -5.23 15.73
CA SER A 23 -4.80 -4.20 16.57
C SER A 23 -3.27 -4.29 16.51
N GLY A 24 -2.60 -3.30 17.04
CA GLY A 24 -1.16 -3.16 17.06
C GLY A 24 -0.67 -2.16 16.05
N TRP A 25 0.43 -1.48 16.40
CA TRP A 25 0.92 -0.36 15.58
C TRP A 25 1.42 -0.85 14.22
N ILE A 26 0.82 -0.36 13.17
CA ILE A 26 1.18 -0.66 11.78
C ILE A 26 0.78 0.50 10.87
N ARG A 27 1.62 0.79 9.89
CA ARG A 27 1.32 1.68 8.76
C ARG A 27 1.58 0.93 7.46
N ASP A 28 1.03 1.44 6.36
CA ASP A 28 1.22 0.87 5.03
C ASP A 28 0.99 -0.65 5.00
N PRO A 29 -0.12 -1.16 5.57
CA PRO A 29 -0.34 -2.59 5.66
C PRO A 29 -0.51 -3.21 4.27
N TYR A 30 0.12 -4.35 4.06
CA TYR A 30 0.06 -5.11 2.83
C TYR A 30 -0.43 -6.53 3.12
N ILE A 31 -1.51 -6.94 2.45
CA ILE A 31 -2.07 -8.30 2.57
C ILE A 31 -1.88 -9.03 1.25
N SER A 32 -1.29 -10.20 1.32
CA SER A 32 -1.08 -11.11 0.20
C SER A 32 -1.77 -12.43 0.46
N VAL A 33 -2.45 -12.98 -0.54
CA VAL A 33 -3.02 -14.32 -0.47
C VAL A 33 -1.94 -15.32 -0.87
N GLY A 34 -1.71 -16.33 -0.04
CA GLY A 34 -0.73 -17.38 -0.33
C GLY A 34 -1.13 -18.24 -1.53
N PRO A 35 -0.16 -18.93 -2.16
CA PRO A 35 -0.37 -19.63 -3.42
C PRO A 35 -1.37 -20.79 -3.32
N GLU A 36 -1.50 -21.39 -2.15
CA GLU A 36 -2.45 -22.47 -1.89
C GLU A 36 -3.83 -21.98 -1.47
N LYS A 37 -4.04 -20.65 -1.39
CA LYS A 37 -5.26 -20.01 -0.88
C LYS A 37 -5.68 -20.53 0.50
N LYS A 38 -4.68 -20.80 1.34
CA LYS A 38 -4.87 -21.27 2.71
C LYS A 38 -4.69 -20.16 3.73
N TYR A 39 -3.76 -19.25 3.47
CA TYR A 39 -3.42 -18.15 4.36
C TYR A 39 -3.39 -16.82 3.65
N TYR A 40 -3.79 -15.80 4.39
CA TYR A 40 -3.42 -14.40 4.15
C TYR A 40 -2.15 -14.10 4.91
N TYR A 41 -1.25 -13.38 4.29
CA TYR A 41 -0.03 -12.87 4.92
C TYR A 41 -0.10 -11.36 5.03
N LEU A 42 0.17 -10.84 6.21
CA LEU A 42 0.14 -9.42 6.52
C LEU A 42 1.53 -8.94 6.93
N THR A 43 1.97 -7.87 6.31
CA THR A 43 3.13 -7.10 6.73
C THR A 43 2.86 -5.61 6.59
N GLY A 44 3.80 -4.77 6.96
CA GLY A 44 3.71 -3.32 6.87
C GLY A 44 4.85 -2.64 7.59
N THR A 45 4.79 -1.33 7.65
CA THR A 45 5.69 -0.50 8.45
C THR A 45 5.38 -0.69 9.93
N GLN A 46 6.37 -1.11 10.72
CA GLN A 46 6.12 -1.56 12.10
C GLN A 46 7.28 -1.22 13.03
N PRO A 47 7.03 -1.17 14.35
CA PRO A 47 8.11 -1.16 15.33
C PRO A 47 8.85 -2.51 15.33
N ARG A 48 10.04 -2.50 15.90
CA ARG A 48 10.76 -3.74 16.21
C ARG A 48 9.91 -4.58 17.16
N GLU A 49 9.95 -5.89 16.99
CA GLU A 49 9.31 -6.82 17.91
C GLU A 49 9.76 -6.57 19.34
N GLY A 50 8.81 -6.45 20.25
CA GLY A 50 9.06 -6.16 21.67
C GLY A 50 9.39 -4.71 22.00
N ASP A 51 9.24 -3.78 21.07
CA ASP A 51 9.38 -2.35 21.38
C ASP A 51 8.24 -1.90 22.31
N PRO A 52 8.55 -1.43 23.53
CA PRO A 52 7.51 -1.08 24.50
C PRO A 52 6.64 0.11 24.06
N ARG A 53 7.11 0.91 23.11
CA ARG A 53 6.33 2.05 22.58
C ARG A 53 5.11 1.59 21.78
N GLU A 54 5.12 0.38 21.27
CA GLU A 54 3.96 -0.18 20.55
C GLU A 54 2.72 -0.22 21.46
N VAL A 55 2.91 -0.56 22.74
CA VAL A 55 1.82 -0.59 23.73
C VAL A 55 1.62 0.77 24.40
N LYS A 56 2.71 1.46 24.74
CA LYS A 56 2.65 2.73 25.49
C LYS A 56 2.25 3.91 24.64
N ASN A 57 2.46 3.86 23.34
CA ASN A 57 2.14 4.94 22.42
C ASN A 57 1.49 4.43 21.11
N PRO A 58 0.30 3.82 21.21
CA PRO A 58 -0.40 3.26 20.04
C PRO A 58 -0.83 4.33 19.03
N TYR A 59 -0.80 5.60 19.44
CA TYR A 59 -1.12 6.76 18.57
C TYR A 59 0.11 7.43 17.96
N ASN A 60 1.30 6.82 18.06
CA ASN A 60 2.49 7.36 17.42
C ASN A 60 2.31 7.39 15.90
N ILE A 61 2.53 8.54 15.29
CA ILE A 61 2.35 8.70 13.84
C ILE A 61 3.48 8.09 13.00
N GLY A 62 4.55 7.64 13.63
CA GLY A 62 5.68 6.98 12.96
C GLY A 62 6.69 7.90 12.32
N LEU A 63 6.55 9.20 12.45
CA LEU A 63 7.38 10.18 11.76
C LEU A 63 8.26 10.99 12.74
N GLY A 64 9.38 11.52 12.20
CA GLY A 64 10.29 12.38 12.95
C GLY A 64 11.23 11.62 13.89
N ASP A 65 11.90 12.35 14.77
CA ASP A 65 12.95 11.83 15.68
C ASP A 65 12.44 10.83 16.70
N LYS A 66 11.16 10.89 17.03
CA LYS A 66 10.49 9.99 17.95
C LYS A 66 9.79 8.82 17.25
N SER A 67 10.15 8.55 15.99
CA SER A 67 9.55 7.46 15.23
C SER A 67 9.66 6.13 15.94
N ILE A 68 8.56 5.40 15.96
CA ILE A 68 8.48 4.03 16.49
C ILE A 68 8.92 2.99 15.43
N VAL A 69 9.07 3.39 14.18
CA VAL A 69 9.40 2.50 13.06
C VAL A 69 10.73 1.78 13.30
N GLY A 70 10.71 0.47 13.15
CA GLY A 70 11.86 -0.40 13.31
C GLY A 70 12.61 -0.71 12.02
N HIS A 71 13.59 -1.60 12.15
CA HIS A 71 14.47 -2.03 11.06
C HIS A 71 14.19 -3.46 10.59
N GLN A 72 13.07 -4.02 11.02
CA GLN A 72 12.66 -5.40 10.72
C GLN A 72 11.34 -5.41 9.97
N VAL A 73 11.11 -6.47 9.19
CA VAL A 73 9.81 -6.83 8.65
C VAL A 73 9.22 -7.94 9.50
N ARG A 74 8.11 -7.65 10.15
CA ARG A 74 7.33 -8.62 10.92
C ARG A 74 6.19 -9.15 10.06
N LEU A 75 5.88 -10.42 10.22
CA LEU A 75 4.86 -11.10 9.43
C LEU A 75 3.79 -11.70 10.33
N TRP A 76 2.55 -11.59 9.90
CA TRP A 76 1.41 -12.33 10.46
C TRP A 76 0.72 -13.11 9.35
N ARG A 77 0.05 -14.18 9.75
CA ARG A 77 -0.82 -14.92 8.85
C ARG A 77 -2.17 -15.18 9.48
N SER A 78 -3.17 -15.35 8.62
CA SER A 78 -4.54 -15.69 9.01
C SER A 78 -5.18 -16.56 7.93
N SER A 79 -5.99 -17.52 8.35
CA SER A 79 -6.81 -18.30 7.41
C SER A 79 -8.16 -17.63 7.10
N ASP A 80 -8.57 -16.61 7.87
CA ASP A 80 -9.93 -16.07 7.84
C ASP A 80 -10.01 -14.53 7.92
N LEU A 81 -8.87 -13.83 7.97
CA LEU A 81 -8.78 -12.37 8.21
C LEU A 81 -9.24 -11.93 9.62
N ILE A 82 -9.53 -12.86 10.51
CA ILE A 82 -10.05 -12.58 11.86
C ILE A 82 -9.00 -12.91 12.91
N GLN A 83 -8.47 -14.13 12.87
CA GLN A 83 -7.44 -14.61 13.78
C GLN A 83 -6.06 -14.49 13.13
N TRP A 84 -5.16 -13.76 13.77
CA TRP A 84 -3.82 -13.48 13.25
C TRP A 84 -2.75 -14.11 14.13
N GLU A 85 -1.93 -14.97 13.51
CA GLU A 85 -0.78 -15.60 14.12
C GLU A 85 0.49 -14.82 13.76
N SER A 86 1.27 -14.43 14.76
CA SER A 86 2.58 -13.82 14.52
C SER A 86 3.59 -14.88 14.10
N LEU A 87 4.27 -14.64 12.98
CA LEU A 87 5.41 -15.44 12.53
C LEU A 87 6.75 -14.78 12.88
N GLY A 88 6.69 -13.67 13.63
CA GLY A 88 7.85 -12.93 14.08
C GLY A 88 8.53 -12.11 12.98
N PRO A 89 9.74 -11.59 13.25
CA PRO A 89 10.54 -10.91 12.26
C PRO A 89 11.10 -11.91 11.23
N ILE A 90 10.87 -11.63 9.95
CA ILE A 90 11.32 -12.48 8.85
C ILE A 90 12.49 -11.87 8.07
N PHE A 91 12.72 -10.56 8.23
CA PHE A 91 13.71 -9.81 7.47
C PHE A 91 14.20 -8.60 8.27
N SER A 92 15.44 -8.20 8.02
CA SER A 92 16.03 -7.00 8.60
C SER A 92 16.70 -6.16 7.51
N VAL A 93 16.74 -4.85 7.68
CA VAL A 93 17.49 -3.97 6.79
C VAL A 93 18.98 -4.31 6.74
N ASP A 94 19.52 -4.94 7.79
CA ASP A 94 20.89 -5.44 7.81
C ASP A 94 21.13 -6.46 6.69
N ASP A 95 20.14 -7.27 6.31
CA ASP A 95 20.25 -8.23 5.21
C ASP A 95 20.48 -7.53 3.88
N THR A 96 19.73 -6.44 3.62
CA THR A 96 19.94 -5.60 2.45
C THR A 96 21.32 -4.95 2.45
N MET A 97 21.74 -4.40 3.57
CA MET A 97 22.99 -3.67 3.67
C MET A 97 24.18 -4.59 3.56
N LYS A 98 24.09 -5.78 4.13
CA LYS A 98 25.11 -6.82 3.97
C LYS A 98 25.25 -7.25 2.51
N ALA A 99 24.14 -7.42 1.80
CA ALA A 99 24.15 -7.75 0.37
C ALA A 99 24.80 -6.66 -0.49
N LYS A 100 24.58 -5.37 -0.15
CA LYS A 100 25.11 -4.23 -0.89
C LYS A 100 26.57 -3.92 -0.60
N SER A 101 27.01 -4.01 0.64
CA SER A 101 28.31 -3.51 1.10
C SER A 101 29.13 -4.48 1.92
N GLY A 102 28.59 -5.64 2.27
CA GLY A 102 29.22 -6.60 3.18
C GLY A 102 29.25 -6.17 4.64
N LYS A 103 28.65 -5.01 4.99
CA LYS A 103 28.66 -4.42 6.32
C LYS A 103 27.28 -4.41 6.93
N LYS A 104 27.22 -4.72 8.23
CA LYS A 104 26.03 -4.52 9.03
C LYS A 104 25.89 -3.04 9.40
N ILE A 105 24.70 -2.48 9.21
CA ILE A 105 24.39 -1.09 9.57
C ILE A 105 23.31 -1.08 10.65
N ALA A 106 23.64 -0.56 11.82
CA ALA A 106 22.69 -0.34 12.88
C ALA A 106 21.74 0.83 12.57
N LYS A 107 20.50 0.73 13.02
CA LYS A 107 19.49 1.81 13.02
C LYS A 107 19.09 2.36 11.65
N ARG A 108 18.72 1.48 10.73
CA ARG A 108 17.98 1.87 9.52
C ARG A 108 16.52 1.42 9.65
N LEU A 109 15.62 2.25 9.17
CA LEU A 109 14.18 1.98 9.25
C LEU A 109 13.72 1.24 7.98
N ILE A 110 12.73 0.36 8.14
CA ILE A 110 12.02 -0.24 7.00
C ILE A 110 10.63 0.35 6.92
N TRP A 111 10.30 0.87 5.75
CA TRP A 111 8.99 1.42 5.43
C TRP A 111 8.35 0.63 4.30
N ALA A 112 7.03 0.48 4.36
CA ALA A 112 6.18 -0.07 3.30
C ALA A 112 6.70 -1.36 2.64
N PRO A 113 7.02 -2.41 3.40
CA PRO A 113 7.40 -3.68 2.82
C PRO A 113 6.19 -4.36 2.16
N GLU A 114 6.43 -4.97 0.99
CA GLU A 114 5.47 -5.79 0.27
C GLU A 114 6.05 -7.17 0.02
N VAL A 115 5.21 -8.21 0.06
CA VAL A 115 5.59 -9.58 -0.26
C VAL A 115 4.75 -10.10 -1.42
N HIS A 116 5.42 -10.68 -2.42
CA HIS A 116 4.79 -11.13 -3.65
C HIS A 116 5.18 -12.58 -3.94
N TRP A 117 4.19 -13.44 -4.16
CA TRP A 117 4.44 -14.80 -4.61
C TRP A 117 4.85 -14.82 -6.08
N LEU A 118 5.96 -15.50 -6.38
CA LEU A 118 6.47 -15.69 -7.74
C LEU A 118 6.21 -17.12 -8.17
N ALA A 119 5.08 -17.35 -8.82
CA ALA A 119 4.60 -18.70 -9.13
C ALA A 119 5.56 -19.52 -9.99
N ASP A 120 6.20 -18.90 -10.98
CA ASP A 120 7.18 -19.54 -11.86
C ASP A 120 8.50 -19.92 -11.17
N LYS A 121 8.80 -19.27 -10.03
CA LYS A 121 10.01 -19.50 -9.25
C LYS A 121 9.77 -20.31 -7.97
N GLY A 122 8.51 -20.50 -7.58
CA GLY A 122 8.16 -21.19 -6.34
C GLY A 122 8.71 -20.51 -5.08
N CYS A 123 8.84 -19.19 -5.08
CA CYS A 123 9.37 -18.42 -3.95
C CYS A 123 8.66 -17.09 -3.80
N TRP A 124 8.98 -16.38 -2.71
CA TRP A 124 8.48 -15.04 -2.43
C TRP A 124 9.53 -13.98 -2.75
N ALA A 125 9.06 -12.86 -3.27
CA ALA A 125 9.85 -11.64 -3.37
C ALA A 125 9.37 -10.64 -2.34
N MET A 126 10.31 -9.90 -1.76
CA MET A 126 10.02 -8.78 -0.87
C MET A 126 10.71 -7.53 -1.40
N VAL A 127 9.97 -6.42 -1.39
CA VAL A 127 10.49 -5.08 -1.69
C VAL A 127 10.14 -4.15 -0.55
N HIS A 128 10.97 -3.15 -0.31
CA HIS A 128 10.77 -2.17 0.77
C HIS A 128 11.47 -0.84 0.52
N CYS A 129 11.05 0.17 1.27
CA CYS A 129 11.64 1.49 1.43
C CYS A 129 12.45 1.53 2.76
N PRO A 130 13.32 2.48 3.07
CA PRO A 130 13.48 3.78 2.41
C PRO A 130 14.37 3.74 1.17
N LYS A 131 14.23 4.77 0.37
CA LYS A 131 14.84 4.95 -0.95
C LYS A 131 16.31 4.54 -1.06
N ARG A 132 17.15 4.95 -0.09
CA ARG A 132 18.60 4.63 -0.09
C ARG A 132 18.90 3.17 0.26
N HIS A 133 17.97 2.49 0.88
CA HIS A 133 18.12 1.13 1.38
C HIS A 133 17.08 0.19 0.78
N SER A 134 16.34 0.65 -0.23
CA SER A 134 15.39 -0.19 -0.95
C SER A 134 16.08 -1.42 -1.54
N SER A 135 15.40 -2.53 -1.53
CA SER A 135 15.94 -3.79 -2.04
C SER A 135 14.81 -4.67 -2.55
N LEU A 136 15.21 -5.61 -3.41
CA LEU A 136 14.43 -6.75 -3.83
C LEU A 136 15.14 -7.99 -3.28
N ALA A 137 14.45 -8.74 -2.43
CA ALA A 137 14.96 -9.94 -1.82
C ALA A 137 14.05 -11.13 -2.13
N LEU A 138 14.64 -12.31 -2.30
CA LEU A 138 13.92 -13.55 -2.60
C LEU A 138 14.13 -14.57 -1.49
N THR A 139 13.07 -15.32 -1.15
CA THR A 139 13.21 -16.53 -0.35
C THR A 139 13.87 -17.64 -1.18
N THR A 140 14.42 -18.65 -0.50
CA THR A 140 15.05 -19.80 -1.19
C THR A 140 14.03 -20.89 -1.53
N GLY A 141 12.85 -20.85 -0.95
CA GLY A 141 11.78 -21.82 -1.15
C GLY A 141 10.40 -21.20 -0.99
N ALA A 142 9.41 -22.04 -0.86
CA ALA A 142 7.99 -21.64 -0.81
C ALA A 142 7.57 -21.00 0.51
N GLU A 143 8.36 -21.16 1.58
CA GLU A 143 8.08 -20.53 2.86
C GLU A 143 8.50 -19.06 2.85
N LEU A 144 7.65 -18.21 3.42
CA LEU A 144 7.90 -16.76 3.51
C LEU A 144 8.80 -16.45 4.71
N ARG A 145 10.05 -16.80 4.58
CA ARG A 145 11.11 -16.54 5.57
C ARG A 145 12.50 -16.62 4.94
N GLY A 146 13.51 -16.13 5.68
CA GLY A 146 14.89 -16.31 5.27
C GLY A 146 15.35 -17.79 5.26
N PRO A 147 16.54 -18.08 4.70
CA PRO A 147 17.50 -17.08 4.24
C PRO A 147 17.06 -16.38 2.95
N TRP A 148 17.51 -15.13 2.79
CA TRP A 148 17.17 -14.26 1.66
C TRP A 148 18.34 -14.18 0.67
N THR A 149 18.01 -14.21 -0.62
CA THR A 149 18.94 -13.85 -1.69
C THR A 149 18.58 -12.44 -2.21
N HIS A 150 19.58 -11.75 -2.77
CA HIS A 150 19.43 -10.39 -3.27
C HIS A 150 19.92 -10.33 -4.72
N PRO A 151 19.08 -10.71 -5.70
CA PRO A 151 19.50 -10.88 -7.08
C PRO A 151 19.99 -9.59 -7.74
N MET A 152 19.45 -8.44 -7.31
CA MET A 152 19.87 -7.13 -7.81
C MET A 152 21.01 -6.51 -7.00
N ALA A 153 21.25 -6.96 -5.79
CA ALA A 153 22.25 -6.40 -4.87
C ALA A 153 22.22 -4.86 -4.82
N GLY A 154 23.18 -4.18 -5.46
CA GLY A 154 23.22 -2.73 -5.60
C GLY A 154 22.51 -2.15 -6.82
N ASN A 155 22.02 -2.98 -7.74
CA ASN A 155 21.50 -2.56 -9.04
C ASN A 155 20.05 -2.07 -9.02
N MET A 156 19.32 -2.25 -7.91
CA MET A 156 17.94 -1.78 -7.80
C MET A 156 17.85 -0.27 -7.89
N GLY A 157 18.87 0.45 -7.43
CA GLY A 157 18.89 1.89 -7.35
C GLY A 157 18.14 2.40 -6.11
N GLN A 158 17.96 3.70 -6.06
CA GLN A 158 17.21 4.37 -5.00
C GLN A 158 15.74 4.45 -5.41
N ARG A 159 14.91 3.56 -4.88
CA ARG A 159 13.49 3.43 -5.22
C ARG A 159 12.63 3.71 -3.98
N HIS A 160 11.77 4.72 -4.07
CA HIS A 160 10.83 5.04 -3.01
C HIS A 160 9.55 4.23 -3.19
N ASP A 161 9.10 3.54 -2.14
CA ASP A 161 7.92 2.68 -2.14
C ASP A 161 7.86 1.74 -3.35
N PRO A 162 8.86 0.85 -3.51
CA PRO A 162 8.87 -0.07 -4.64
C PRO A 162 7.74 -1.09 -4.52
N SER A 163 7.14 -1.42 -5.65
CA SER A 163 6.11 -2.44 -5.78
C SER A 163 6.36 -3.30 -7.02
N ILE A 164 6.09 -4.59 -6.91
CA ILE A 164 6.20 -5.53 -8.05
C ILE A 164 4.82 -5.77 -8.64
N PHE A 165 4.74 -5.73 -9.97
CA PHE A 165 3.59 -6.20 -10.72
C PHE A 165 4.01 -7.35 -11.65
N THR A 166 3.28 -8.47 -11.60
CA THR A 166 3.42 -9.59 -12.54
C THR A 166 2.25 -9.57 -13.49
N ASP A 167 2.53 -9.42 -14.79
CA ASP A 167 1.51 -9.42 -15.83
C ASP A 167 1.08 -10.85 -16.19
N ASP A 168 0.01 -10.99 -16.93
CA ASP A 168 -0.56 -12.28 -17.35
C ASP A 168 0.40 -13.11 -18.21
N ASP A 169 1.30 -12.45 -18.94
CA ASP A 169 2.35 -13.11 -19.73
C ASP A 169 3.59 -13.53 -18.90
N GLY A 170 3.55 -13.32 -17.59
CA GLY A 170 4.64 -13.62 -16.67
C GLY A 170 5.72 -12.57 -16.57
N LYS A 171 5.68 -11.51 -17.37
CA LYS A 171 6.61 -10.38 -17.25
C LYS A 171 6.39 -9.63 -15.95
N ARG A 172 7.50 -9.19 -15.34
CA ARG A 172 7.48 -8.44 -14.09
C ARG A 172 8.00 -7.04 -14.27
N TYR A 173 7.40 -6.15 -13.51
CA TYR A 173 7.70 -4.73 -13.51
C TYR A 173 7.89 -4.25 -12.09
N LEU A 174 8.82 -3.31 -11.91
CA LEU A 174 8.95 -2.56 -10.67
C LEU A 174 8.33 -1.18 -10.86
N LEU A 175 7.49 -0.78 -9.90
CA LEU A 175 6.92 0.56 -9.81
C LEU A 175 7.53 1.28 -8.60
N TRP A 176 7.69 2.60 -8.69
CA TRP A 176 8.14 3.42 -7.55
C TRP A 176 7.75 4.89 -7.71
N ASP A 177 7.74 5.65 -6.63
CA ASP A 177 7.45 7.10 -6.58
C ASP A 177 6.08 7.49 -7.19
N ASN A 178 5.13 6.58 -7.41
CA ASN A 178 3.89 6.79 -8.18
C ASN A 178 4.07 7.25 -9.64
N THR A 179 5.28 7.34 -10.11
CA THR A 179 5.57 8.01 -11.38
C THR A 179 6.25 7.09 -12.36
N PHE A 180 6.98 6.09 -11.87
CA PHE A 180 7.87 5.30 -12.70
C PHE A 180 7.52 3.82 -12.69
N ILE A 181 7.71 3.20 -13.86
CA ILE A 181 7.68 1.76 -14.04
C ILE A 181 8.85 1.34 -14.93
N ALA A 182 9.47 0.22 -14.59
CA ALA A 182 10.52 -0.40 -15.40
C ALA A 182 10.35 -1.92 -15.45
N PRO A 183 10.56 -2.57 -16.61
CA PRO A 183 10.51 -4.01 -16.73
C PRO A 183 11.74 -4.65 -16.08
N LEU A 184 11.53 -5.78 -15.43
CA LEU A 184 12.59 -6.62 -14.86
C LEU A 184 12.86 -7.80 -15.79
N ASN A 185 14.12 -8.27 -15.82
CA ASN A 185 14.44 -9.52 -16.51
C ASN A 185 13.90 -10.73 -15.72
N ASP A 186 13.88 -11.90 -16.35
CA ASP A 186 13.31 -13.11 -15.76
C ASP A 186 14.03 -13.56 -14.49
N SER A 187 15.33 -13.33 -14.41
CA SER A 187 16.15 -13.67 -13.23
C SER A 187 16.08 -12.64 -12.11
N LEU A 188 15.39 -11.52 -12.32
CA LEU A 188 15.26 -10.40 -11.37
C LEU A 188 16.63 -9.80 -10.97
N THR A 189 17.59 -9.83 -11.87
CA THR A 189 18.94 -9.30 -11.64
C THR A 189 19.13 -7.89 -12.17
N SER A 190 18.29 -7.45 -13.12
CA SER A 190 18.41 -6.13 -13.75
C SER A 190 17.09 -5.69 -14.38
N TYR A 191 17.03 -4.40 -14.71
CA TYR A 191 16.00 -3.86 -15.59
C TYR A 191 16.35 -4.16 -17.05
N THR A 192 15.34 -4.38 -17.90
CA THR A 192 15.52 -4.66 -19.32
C THR A 192 15.32 -3.43 -20.20
N ALA A 193 14.83 -2.34 -19.63
CA ALA A 193 14.65 -1.06 -20.31
C ALA A 193 14.74 0.09 -19.32
N GLU A 194 14.91 1.30 -19.83
CA GLU A 194 14.85 2.52 -19.02
C GLU A 194 13.45 2.71 -18.43
N PRO A 195 13.36 3.29 -17.22
CA PRO A 195 12.07 3.63 -16.62
C PRO A 195 11.26 4.58 -17.49
N VAL A 196 9.96 4.36 -17.55
CA VAL A 196 9.03 5.31 -18.16
C VAL A 196 8.12 5.91 -17.09
N ARG A 197 7.61 7.11 -17.37
CA ARG A 197 6.63 7.77 -16.51
C ARG A 197 5.23 7.24 -16.85
N ILE A 198 4.42 7.07 -15.81
CA ILE A 198 3.03 6.59 -15.92
C ILE A 198 2.06 7.61 -15.32
N ASP A 199 2.17 8.84 -15.77
CA ASP A 199 1.31 9.92 -15.29
C ASP A 199 -0.12 9.81 -15.85
N PRO A 200 -1.14 10.21 -15.06
CA PRO A 200 -2.52 10.33 -15.59
C PRO A 200 -2.62 11.46 -16.62
N ALA A 201 -3.64 11.40 -17.45
CA ALA A 201 -3.97 12.48 -18.37
C ALA A 201 -4.46 13.72 -17.62
N GLY A 202 -4.14 14.89 -18.16
CA GLY A 202 -4.55 16.16 -17.59
C GLY A 202 -3.68 16.61 -16.43
N SER A 203 -4.14 17.67 -15.78
CA SER A 203 -3.46 18.25 -14.62
C SER A 203 -4.46 18.89 -13.67
N ARG A 204 -3.99 19.20 -12.47
CA ARG A 204 -4.76 19.93 -11.45
C ARG A 204 -3.93 21.06 -10.88
N PRO A 205 -4.54 22.10 -10.30
CA PRO A 205 -3.80 23.20 -9.68
C PRO A 205 -2.97 22.69 -8.50
N GLY A 206 -1.68 23.03 -8.49
CA GLY A 206 -0.81 22.81 -7.34
C GLY A 206 -0.85 23.96 -6.33
N PRO A 207 -0.36 23.73 -5.10
CA PRO A 207 -0.35 24.75 -4.05
C PRO A 207 0.54 25.95 -4.34
N ASP A 208 1.53 25.78 -5.23
CA ASP A 208 2.43 26.84 -5.69
C ASP A 208 1.95 27.55 -6.98
N GLY A 209 0.73 27.27 -7.42
CA GLY A 209 0.14 27.77 -8.66
C GLY A 209 0.59 27.05 -9.92
N LYS A 210 1.51 26.09 -9.83
CA LYS A 210 1.93 25.26 -10.97
C LYS A 210 1.03 24.04 -11.13
N PRO A 211 0.75 23.59 -12.37
CA PRO A 211 -0.06 22.41 -12.58
C PRO A 211 0.67 21.14 -12.12
N ILE A 212 -0.08 20.21 -11.52
CA ILE A 212 0.37 18.88 -11.13
C ILE A 212 -0.20 17.86 -12.09
N SER A 213 0.65 17.05 -12.72
CA SER A 213 0.28 16.03 -13.70
C SER A 213 0.45 14.60 -13.21
N HIS A 214 1.20 14.36 -12.11
CA HIS A 214 1.37 13.02 -11.56
C HIS A 214 0.18 12.62 -10.67
N ILE A 215 0.02 11.30 -10.46
CA ILE A 215 -1.12 10.76 -9.71
C ILE A 215 -1.06 11.12 -8.21
N GLY A 216 0.13 11.12 -7.65
CA GLY A 216 0.37 11.37 -6.25
C GLY A 216 1.86 11.43 -5.95
N HIS A 217 2.28 11.07 -4.74
CA HIS A 217 3.68 11.15 -4.35
C HIS A 217 4.26 9.87 -3.77
N GLU A 218 3.45 8.86 -3.51
CA GLU A 218 3.94 7.57 -2.96
C GLU A 218 2.92 6.46 -3.10
N GLY A 219 3.31 5.23 -2.71
CA GLY A 219 2.42 4.08 -2.64
C GLY A 219 1.97 3.56 -4.00
N ALA A 220 2.85 3.54 -4.99
CA ALA A 220 2.55 3.02 -6.33
C ALA A 220 2.10 1.56 -6.27
N THR A 221 0.99 1.25 -6.91
CA THR A 221 0.47 -0.12 -7.04
C THR A 221 -0.16 -0.30 -8.41
N MET A 222 0.00 -1.46 -9.00
CA MET A 222 -0.63 -1.84 -10.27
C MET A 222 -1.53 -3.06 -10.06
N ILE A 223 -2.76 -2.97 -10.56
CA ILE A 223 -3.67 -4.12 -10.67
C ILE A 223 -4.23 -4.19 -12.08
N LYS A 224 -4.82 -5.31 -12.43
CA LYS A 224 -5.47 -5.51 -13.73
C LYS A 224 -6.96 -5.78 -13.53
N VAL A 225 -7.80 -5.03 -14.22
CA VAL A 225 -9.26 -5.14 -14.11
C VAL A 225 -9.85 -5.13 -15.52
N GLY A 226 -10.58 -6.15 -15.88
CA GLY A 226 -11.22 -6.26 -17.20
C GLY A 226 -10.21 -6.16 -18.36
N GLY A 227 -9.01 -6.70 -18.18
CA GLY A 227 -7.94 -6.63 -19.18
C GLY A 227 -7.21 -5.28 -19.24
N LYS A 228 -7.60 -4.30 -18.42
CA LYS A 228 -6.98 -2.96 -18.38
C LYS A 228 -6.04 -2.83 -17.19
N TYR A 229 -5.00 -2.03 -17.36
CA TYR A 229 -4.04 -1.71 -16.31
C TYR A 229 -4.54 -0.55 -15.48
N VAL A 230 -4.56 -0.75 -14.17
CA VAL A 230 -4.98 0.27 -13.20
C VAL A 230 -3.79 0.61 -12.33
N HIS A 231 -3.29 1.83 -12.51
CA HIS A 231 -2.25 2.39 -11.68
C HIS A 231 -2.88 3.14 -10.51
N LEU A 232 -2.54 2.74 -9.29
CA LEU A 232 -3.00 3.39 -8.07
C LEU A 232 -1.85 4.14 -7.42
N GLY A 233 -2.17 5.27 -6.82
CA GLY A 233 -1.21 6.10 -6.11
C GLY A 233 -1.85 6.89 -5.00
N THR A 234 -1.01 7.38 -4.11
CA THR A 234 -1.41 8.06 -2.90
C THR A 234 -1.05 9.53 -2.96
N ALA A 235 -1.97 10.38 -2.57
CA ALA A 235 -1.75 11.80 -2.41
C ALA A 235 -2.52 12.37 -1.21
N TRP A 236 -2.01 13.46 -0.68
CA TRP A 236 -2.80 14.33 0.18
C TRP A 236 -3.86 15.04 -0.66
N SER A 237 -5.06 15.19 -0.12
CA SER A 237 -6.19 15.82 -0.82
C SER A 237 -5.91 17.24 -1.31
N THR A 238 -5.02 17.95 -0.60
CA THR A 238 -4.61 19.32 -0.93
C THR A 238 -3.38 19.39 -1.83
N ASP A 239 -2.76 18.28 -2.16
CA ASP A 239 -1.43 18.19 -2.78
C ASP A 239 -0.30 18.84 -1.96
N GLN A 240 -0.58 19.20 -0.72
CA GLN A 240 0.44 19.62 0.23
C GLN A 240 0.72 18.51 1.23
N GLY A 241 1.98 18.19 1.42
CA GLY A 241 2.38 17.15 2.37
C GLY A 241 1.83 17.40 3.76
N ARG A 242 1.11 16.40 4.28
CA ARG A 242 0.48 16.38 5.60
C ARG A 242 -0.59 17.47 5.80
N LYS A 243 -1.29 17.82 4.71
CA LYS A 243 -2.43 18.74 4.74
C LYS A 243 -3.63 18.10 4.07
N GLY A 244 -4.78 18.12 4.75
CA GLY A 244 -5.99 17.44 4.32
C GLY A 244 -5.98 15.95 4.64
N SER A 245 -6.73 15.17 3.87
CA SER A 245 -6.81 13.71 3.99
C SER A 245 -5.81 13.00 3.07
N TYR A 246 -5.38 11.83 3.53
CA TYR A 246 -4.43 10.96 2.83
C TYR A 246 -5.21 9.90 2.06
N ASN A 247 -5.25 10.04 0.73
CA ASN A 247 -6.25 9.39 -0.10
C ASN A 247 -5.62 8.50 -1.17
N LEU A 248 -6.42 7.56 -1.69
CA LEU A 248 -6.05 6.69 -2.80
C LEU A 248 -6.74 7.16 -4.08
N TYR A 249 -5.93 7.26 -5.15
CA TYR A 249 -6.34 7.65 -6.49
C TYR A 249 -5.92 6.59 -7.49
N TYR A 250 -6.54 6.59 -8.67
CA TYR A 250 -6.17 5.67 -9.74
C TYR A 250 -6.33 6.30 -11.13
N CYS A 251 -5.67 5.72 -12.09
CA CYS A 251 -5.85 5.98 -13.51
C CYS A 251 -5.71 4.67 -14.30
N VAL A 252 -6.24 4.63 -15.52
CA VAL A 252 -6.42 3.40 -16.29
C VAL A 252 -5.82 3.54 -17.67
N ALA A 253 -5.20 2.45 -18.16
CA ALA A 253 -4.64 2.36 -19.50
C ALA A 253 -4.92 1.00 -20.14
N ASP A 254 -4.88 0.96 -21.47
CA ASP A 254 -4.97 -0.29 -22.24
C ASP A 254 -3.63 -1.04 -22.28
N THR A 255 -2.53 -0.31 -22.17
CA THR A 255 -1.18 -0.86 -22.10
C THR A 255 -0.48 -0.42 -20.81
N ILE A 256 0.43 -1.24 -20.30
CA ILE A 256 1.04 -1.01 -18.98
C ILE A 256 1.83 0.31 -18.89
N THR A 257 2.40 0.76 -19.98
CA THR A 257 3.15 2.02 -20.06
C THR A 257 2.29 3.22 -20.43
N GLY A 258 1.00 3.03 -20.60
CA GLY A 258 0.03 4.08 -20.94
C GLY A 258 -0.21 4.20 -22.46
N PRO A 259 -0.85 5.30 -22.91
CA PRO A 259 -1.24 6.46 -22.09
C PRO A 259 -2.35 6.15 -21.09
N TYR A 260 -2.21 6.70 -19.90
CA TYR A 260 -3.23 6.58 -18.85
C TYR A 260 -4.31 7.67 -19.01
N GLY A 261 -5.53 7.31 -18.65
CA GLY A 261 -6.63 8.25 -18.57
C GLY A 261 -6.51 9.21 -17.38
N PRO A 262 -7.54 10.02 -17.12
CA PRO A 262 -7.51 11.01 -16.04
C PRO A 262 -7.43 10.36 -14.67
N ARG A 263 -6.88 11.10 -13.70
CA ARG A 263 -6.88 10.70 -12.30
C ARG A 263 -8.30 10.60 -11.76
N LYS A 264 -8.60 9.47 -11.13
CA LYS A 264 -9.88 9.18 -10.49
C LYS A 264 -9.67 8.94 -9.01
N PHE A 265 -10.73 9.09 -8.22
CA PHE A 265 -10.74 8.93 -6.77
C PHE A 265 -11.21 7.52 -6.40
N ALA A 266 -10.42 6.80 -5.60
CA ALA A 266 -10.78 5.47 -5.11
C ALA A 266 -11.34 5.51 -3.67
N GLY A 267 -10.73 6.28 -2.78
CA GLY A 267 -11.22 6.39 -1.41
C GLY A 267 -10.48 7.42 -0.57
N ARG A 268 -11.26 8.06 0.31
CA ARG A 268 -10.75 8.97 1.33
C ARG A 268 -10.17 8.17 2.49
N PHE A 269 -9.06 8.61 3.05
CA PHE A 269 -8.33 7.91 4.11
C PHE A 269 -7.77 6.54 3.73
N LEU A 270 -7.72 6.22 2.44
CA LEU A 270 -7.10 5.01 1.92
C LEU A 270 -5.67 5.20 1.43
N GLY A 271 -5.04 6.30 1.81
CA GLY A 271 -3.66 6.58 1.44
C GLY A 271 -2.71 5.44 1.82
N HIS A 272 -1.87 5.02 0.88
CA HIS A 272 -0.99 3.86 0.96
C HIS A 272 -1.74 2.55 1.27
N GLY A 273 -3.03 2.50 0.97
CA GLY A 273 -3.79 1.27 0.96
C GLY A 273 -3.50 0.46 -0.30
N THR A 274 -3.55 -0.86 -0.18
CA THR A 274 -3.34 -1.78 -1.30
C THR A 274 -4.57 -2.63 -1.52
N PRO A 275 -5.14 -2.61 -2.73
CA PRO A 275 -6.24 -3.51 -3.09
C PRO A 275 -5.77 -4.96 -3.11
N PHE A 276 -6.63 -5.85 -2.64
CA PHE A 276 -6.45 -7.29 -2.77
C PHE A 276 -7.80 -7.98 -2.93
N ILE A 277 -7.77 -9.18 -3.50
CA ILE A 277 -8.96 -10.04 -3.63
C ILE A 277 -8.88 -11.08 -2.51
N ASP A 278 -9.95 -11.20 -1.73
CA ASP A 278 -10.03 -12.21 -0.70
C ASP A 278 -10.27 -13.62 -1.29
N MET A 279 -10.24 -14.64 -0.45
CA MET A 279 -10.41 -16.03 -0.89
C MET A 279 -11.81 -16.33 -1.41
N ASN A 280 -12.78 -15.42 -1.19
CA ASN A 280 -14.15 -15.51 -1.72
C ASN A 280 -14.32 -14.71 -3.03
N GLY A 281 -13.26 -14.10 -3.54
CA GLY A 281 -13.30 -13.33 -4.79
C GLY A 281 -13.74 -11.88 -4.64
N GLU A 282 -13.82 -11.35 -3.43
CA GLU A 282 -14.24 -9.98 -3.15
C GLU A 282 -13.04 -9.03 -3.01
N TRP A 283 -13.20 -7.82 -3.53
CA TRP A 283 -12.18 -6.79 -3.46
C TRP A 283 -12.21 -6.02 -2.13
N TRP A 284 -11.05 -5.88 -1.51
CA TRP A 284 -10.81 -5.07 -0.32
C TRP A 284 -9.59 -4.17 -0.55
N CYS A 285 -9.50 -3.10 0.22
CA CYS A 285 -8.31 -2.28 0.30
C CYS A 285 -7.84 -2.22 1.75
N THR A 286 -6.56 -2.43 1.98
CA THR A 286 -5.98 -2.22 3.31
C THR A 286 -6.00 -0.75 3.69
N ALA A 287 -6.12 -0.45 4.97
CA ALA A 287 -6.02 0.89 5.52
C ALA A 287 -5.42 0.83 6.92
N PHE A 288 -4.67 1.84 7.31
CA PHE A 288 -4.17 2.00 8.67
C PHE A 288 -4.84 3.18 9.41
N PHE A 289 -5.65 3.95 8.71
CA PHE A 289 -6.60 4.87 9.33
C PHE A 289 -7.88 4.09 9.63
N ASN A 290 -8.16 3.90 10.92
CA ASN A 290 -9.29 3.08 11.33
C ASN A 290 -10.61 3.80 11.07
N GLY A 291 -11.65 3.03 10.77
CA GLY A 291 -12.91 3.49 10.22
C GLY A 291 -13.78 4.43 11.07
N ASN A 292 -13.33 4.80 12.23
CA ASN A 292 -14.03 5.75 13.12
C ASN A 292 -13.41 7.16 13.03
N VAL A 293 -13.12 7.61 11.83
CA VAL A 293 -12.67 8.98 11.63
C VAL A 293 -13.82 9.92 12.02
N PRO A 294 -13.65 10.78 13.02
CA PRO A 294 -14.73 11.67 13.44
C PRO A 294 -15.05 12.69 12.33
N PRO A 295 -16.27 13.23 12.32
CA PRO A 295 -16.61 14.33 11.44
C PRO A 295 -15.64 15.49 11.65
N GLU A 296 -15.06 15.98 10.55
CA GLU A 296 -14.11 17.09 10.60
C GLU A 296 -14.83 18.44 10.45
N SER A 297 -14.44 19.39 11.28
CA SER A 297 -14.83 20.79 11.09
C SER A 297 -14.27 21.33 9.77
N ARG A 298 -15.02 22.17 9.08
CA ARG A 298 -14.55 22.86 7.88
C ARG A 298 -13.45 23.90 8.18
N ASP A 299 -13.43 24.43 9.41
CA ASP A 299 -12.49 25.46 9.79
C ASP A 299 -11.05 24.92 9.77
N GLY A 300 -10.22 25.48 8.90
CA GLY A 300 -8.82 25.10 8.76
C GLY A 300 -8.58 23.69 8.24
N ILE A 301 -9.59 23.01 7.68
CA ILE A 301 -9.50 21.62 7.21
C ILE A 301 -8.38 21.43 6.17
N VAL A 302 -8.19 22.39 5.29
CA VAL A 302 -7.15 22.34 4.25
C VAL A 302 -5.74 22.63 4.76
N SER A 303 -5.60 23.05 6.01
CA SER A 303 -4.31 23.34 6.64
C SER A 303 -3.91 22.32 7.71
N ARG A 304 -4.79 21.36 8.04
CA ARG A 304 -4.56 20.31 9.04
C ARG A 304 -4.20 18.98 8.40
N ASN A 305 -3.40 18.19 9.12
CA ASN A 305 -3.20 16.79 8.82
C ASN A 305 -4.35 15.99 9.42
N ILE A 306 -5.37 15.73 8.65
CA ILE A 306 -6.54 14.97 9.09
C ILE A 306 -6.44 13.47 8.76
N GLY A 307 -5.50 13.08 7.91
CA GLY A 307 -5.31 11.69 7.53
C GLY A 307 -4.33 10.92 8.42
N ASP A 308 -3.49 11.64 9.19
CA ASP A 308 -2.40 11.04 9.96
C ASP A 308 -2.38 11.50 11.42
N ASN A 309 -3.41 12.19 11.85
CA ASN A 309 -3.57 12.59 13.24
C ASN A 309 -4.19 11.45 14.06
N ALA A 310 -3.32 10.58 14.57
CA ALA A 310 -3.73 9.40 15.31
C ALA A 310 -4.58 9.69 16.56
N ARG A 311 -4.58 10.92 17.05
CA ARG A 311 -5.40 11.31 18.20
C ARG A 311 -6.85 11.56 17.84
N THR A 312 -7.17 11.82 16.59
CA THR A 312 -8.53 12.05 16.09
C THR A 312 -9.19 10.79 15.55
N ILE A 313 -8.46 9.70 15.45
CA ILE A 313 -8.94 8.39 15.01
C ILE A 313 -8.63 7.33 16.07
N ASN A 314 -8.98 6.10 15.81
CA ASN A 314 -8.66 4.98 16.69
C ASN A 314 -7.13 4.72 16.76
N GLU A 315 -6.73 3.91 17.72
CA GLU A 315 -5.37 3.39 17.78
C GLU A 315 -4.93 2.79 16.45
N GLN A 316 -3.64 2.90 16.16
CA GLN A 316 -3.06 2.32 14.95
C GLN A 316 -3.35 0.83 14.85
N GLY A 317 -3.64 0.36 13.66
CA GLY A 317 -3.96 -1.02 13.40
C GLY A 317 -4.29 -1.23 11.93
N VAL A 318 -4.86 -2.38 11.60
CA VAL A 318 -5.22 -2.73 10.23
C VAL A 318 -6.73 -2.75 10.07
N THR A 319 -7.20 -1.95 9.13
CA THR A 319 -8.57 -1.96 8.63
C THR A 319 -8.56 -2.48 7.19
N ILE A 320 -9.60 -3.20 6.81
CA ILE A 320 -9.88 -3.50 5.40
C ILE A 320 -11.19 -2.84 5.01
N VAL A 321 -11.18 -2.20 3.85
CA VAL A 321 -12.31 -1.42 3.33
C VAL A 321 -12.83 -2.10 2.07
N PRO A 322 -14.12 -2.45 1.99
CA PRO A 322 -14.66 -3.10 0.82
C PRO A 322 -14.67 -2.16 -0.38
N LEU A 323 -14.22 -2.66 -1.52
CA LEU A 323 -14.17 -1.91 -2.78
C LEU A 323 -15.28 -2.39 -3.73
N ASP A 324 -15.88 -1.42 -4.40
CA ASP A 324 -16.68 -1.63 -5.62
C ASP A 324 -15.72 -1.54 -6.80
N VAL A 325 -15.41 -2.69 -7.40
CA VAL A 325 -14.51 -2.80 -8.55
C VAL A 325 -15.28 -3.44 -9.70
N ARG A 326 -15.44 -2.71 -10.78
CA ARG A 326 -16.20 -3.19 -11.94
C ARG A 326 -15.83 -2.48 -13.23
N VAL A 327 -16.18 -3.10 -14.34
CA VAL A 327 -16.13 -2.47 -15.66
C VAL A 327 -17.54 -1.97 -15.97
N LEU A 328 -17.67 -0.68 -16.26
CA LEU A 328 -18.93 -0.04 -16.61
C LEU A 328 -19.32 -0.41 -18.05
N ASP A 329 -20.59 -0.13 -18.43
CA ASP A 329 -21.11 -0.43 -19.77
C ASP A 329 -20.33 0.26 -20.90
N ASP A 330 -19.72 1.42 -20.62
CA ASP A 330 -18.86 2.15 -21.55
C ASP A 330 -17.42 1.61 -21.63
N GLY A 331 -17.12 0.54 -20.88
CA GLY A 331 -15.79 -0.07 -20.80
C GLY A 331 -14.84 0.59 -19.78
N GLU A 332 -15.27 1.63 -19.09
CA GLU A 332 -14.44 2.25 -18.04
C GLU A 332 -14.33 1.38 -16.80
N VAL A 333 -13.15 1.35 -16.21
CA VAL A 333 -12.93 0.72 -14.91
C VAL A 333 -13.35 1.69 -13.81
N TYR A 334 -14.21 1.20 -12.92
CA TYR A 334 -14.70 1.93 -11.76
C TYR A 334 -14.18 1.27 -10.49
N ILE A 335 -13.51 2.06 -9.65
CA ILE A 335 -13.02 1.63 -8.33
C ILE A 335 -13.43 2.68 -7.32
N ARG A 336 -14.16 2.28 -6.30
CA ARG A 336 -14.56 3.18 -5.22
C ARG A 336 -14.80 2.38 -3.93
N ALA A 337 -14.39 2.92 -2.79
CA ALA A 337 -14.75 2.35 -1.50
C ALA A 337 -16.27 2.27 -1.34
N LYS A 338 -16.76 1.19 -0.75
CA LYS A 338 -18.20 1.01 -0.48
C LYS A 338 -18.64 1.68 0.79
N ASP A 339 -17.83 1.63 1.84
CA ASP A 339 -18.17 2.24 3.14
C ASP A 339 -18.26 3.76 3.00
N PRO A 340 -19.40 4.38 3.39
CA PRO A 340 -19.60 5.83 3.27
C PRO A 340 -18.51 6.68 3.92
N ALA A 341 -17.86 6.20 4.97
CA ALA A 341 -16.77 6.92 5.64
C ALA A 341 -15.55 7.12 4.74
N TYR A 342 -15.39 6.29 3.70
CA TYR A 342 -14.26 6.29 2.77
C TYR A 342 -14.66 6.62 1.33
N ALA A 343 -15.96 6.57 1.01
CA ALA A 343 -16.43 6.49 -0.37
C ALA A 343 -16.39 7.82 -1.13
N ASN A 344 -16.40 8.95 -0.44
CA ASN A 344 -16.58 10.25 -1.08
C ASN A 344 -15.45 11.21 -0.74
N PRO A 345 -15.06 12.07 -1.71
CA PRO A 345 -14.14 13.16 -1.44
C PRO A 345 -14.68 14.08 -0.36
N GLY A 346 -13.78 14.56 0.49
CA GLY A 346 -14.12 15.52 1.53
C GLY A 346 -14.02 16.97 1.04
N PRO A 347 -14.39 17.94 1.90
CA PRO A 347 -14.30 19.36 1.57
C PRO A 347 -12.85 19.87 1.41
N ASP A 348 -11.87 19.07 1.79
CA ASP A 348 -10.44 19.30 1.66
C ASP A 348 -9.88 18.92 0.28
N GLU A 349 -10.67 18.23 -0.56
CA GLU A 349 -10.23 17.76 -1.89
C GLU A 349 -10.11 18.92 -2.88
N VAL A 350 -8.93 19.06 -3.50
CA VAL A 350 -8.67 20.14 -4.46
C VAL A 350 -9.19 19.86 -5.86
N GLN A 351 -9.39 18.59 -6.19
CA GLN A 351 -9.92 18.17 -7.49
C GLN A 351 -11.39 17.75 -7.36
N GLN A 352 -12.20 18.17 -8.33
CA GLN A 352 -13.62 17.81 -8.36
C GLN A 352 -13.80 16.35 -8.83
N PHE A 353 -14.33 15.52 -7.94
CA PHE A 353 -14.72 14.15 -8.25
C PHE A 353 -16.21 13.97 -7.97
N GLY A 354 -16.88 13.16 -8.77
CA GLY A 354 -18.30 12.84 -8.54
C GLY A 354 -18.55 12.09 -7.23
N GLN A 355 -19.73 12.25 -6.69
CA GLN A 355 -20.19 11.41 -5.59
C GLN A 355 -20.28 9.94 -6.04
N LYS A 356 -20.19 9.02 -5.09
CA LYS A 356 -20.31 7.59 -5.38
C LYS A 356 -21.61 7.32 -6.15
N LYS A 357 -21.49 6.71 -7.31
CA LYS A 357 -22.66 6.22 -8.05
C LYS A 357 -23.27 5.04 -7.27
N ARG A 358 -24.55 5.13 -6.99
CA ARG A 358 -25.32 4.05 -6.32
C ARG A 358 -25.63 2.93 -7.28
#